data_9bb64cff07da2c8cd26b8a1ef1ddd0e0
#
_entry.id   9bb64cff07da2c8cd26b8a1ef1ddd0e0
#
_cell.length_a   1.000
_cell.length_b   1.000
_cell.length_c   1.000
_cell.angle_alpha   90.00
_cell.angle_beta   90.00
_cell.angle_gamma   90.00
#
_symmetry.space_group_name_H-M   'P 1'
#
loop_
_entity.id
_entity.type
_entity.pdbx_description
1 polymer ?
#
loop_
_entity_poly.entity_id
_entity_poly.type
_entity_poly.pdbx_seq_one_letter_code
_entity_poly.pdbx_strand_id
1 'polypeptide(L)'
;MCGILGYVGNGNASDFLIEGLRRLEYRGYDSAGIAVYENGKIEIEKKAGRLVNLEKALESHPLRGNIGIGHTRWATHGKPSDVNAHPHGDENNHFVIVHNGIIENYMDLKKDLLKKGHVFKSETDSEVVAHLAEELDDGDFFSTVRKVLAVIDGSYSLVFMHDADPDTIICTKKDNPLIIGLGEDENFIASDIPAVSYTHLRAHETKA
;
A
#
# COMPACT_ATOMS: atom_id res chain seq x y z
N MET A 1 -15.56 0.06 -2.84
CA MET A 1 -14.49 0.73 -2.05
C MET A 1 -13.38 -0.27 -1.80
N CYS A 2 -12.14 0.12 -1.96
CA CYS A 2 -10.99 -0.77 -1.79
C CYS A 2 -10.65 -1.04 -0.31
N GLY A 3 -9.87 -2.09 -0.04
CA GLY A 3 -9.38 -2.43 1.29
C GLY A 3 -7.88 -2.19 1.41
N ILE A 4 -7.44 -1.51 2.47
CA ILE A 4 -6.02 -1.31 2.83
C ILE A 4 -5.71 -2.06 4.11
N LEU A 5 -4.52 -2.65 4.15
CA LEU A 5 -3.88 -3.20 5.35
C LEU A 5 -2.41 -2.81 5.43
N GLY A 6 -1.90 -2.71 6.65
CA GLY A 6 -0.48 -2.64 6.98
C GLY A 6 -0.20 -3.41 8.26
N TYR A 7 0.99 -3.97 8.36
CA TYR A 7 1.47 -4.73 9.50
C TYR A 7 2.94 -4.44 9.76
N VAL A 8 3.28 -4.24 11.01
CA VAL A 8 4.64 -4.24 11.52
C VAL A 8 4.65 -4.94 12.88
N GLY A 9 5.51 -5.94 13.06
CA GLY A 9 5.55 -6.71 14.30
C GLY A 9 6.55 -7.85 14.26
N ASN A 10 6.34 -8.85 15.13
CA ASN A 10 7.21 -10.02 15.23
C ASN A 10 6.73 -11.23 14.42
N GLY A 11 5.51 -11.18 13.88
CA GLY A 11 4.91 -12.23 13.07
C GLY A 11 5.28 -12.12 11.57
N ASN A 12 4.87 -13.12 10.79
CA ASN A 12 4.98 -13.05 9.33
C ASN A 12 3.91 -12.11 8.76
N ALA A 13 4.32 -11.00 8.15
CA ALA A 13 3.43 -9.99 7.59
C ALA A 13 2.49 -10.57 6.52
N SER A 14 2.97 -11.49 5.66
CA SER A 14 2.13 -12.10 4.62
C SER A 14 0.92 -12.81 5.19
N ASP A 15 1.07 -13.58 6.26
CA ASP A 15 -0.03 -14.36 6.87
C ASP A 15 -1.10 -13.42 7.42
N PHE A 16 -0.66 -12.35 8.11
CA PHE A 16 -1.54 -11.33 8.63
C PHE A 16 -2.28 -10.59 7.49
N LEU A 17 -1.54 -10.14 6.48
CA LEU A 17 -2.10 -9.39 5.36
C LEU A 17 -3.15 -10.22 4.60
N ILE A 18 -2.87 -11.48 4.29
CA ILE A 18 -3.82 -12.34 3.58
C ILE A 18 -5.08 -12.58 4.40
N GLU A 19 -4.96 -12.87 5.71
CA GLU A 19 -6.13 -13.06 6.56
C GLU A 19 -6.99 -11.80 6.68
N GLY A 20 -6.35 -10.64 6.84
CA GLY A 20 -7.05 -9.36 6.90
C GLY A 20 -7.67 -8.95 5.57
N LEU A 21 -6.98 -9.15 4.42
CA LEU A 21 -7.53 -8.89 3.09
C LEU A 21 -8.72 -9.78 2.78
N ARG A 22 -8.75 -11.04 3.27
CA ARG A 22 -9.91 -11.93 3.15
C ARG A 22 -11.15 -11.32 3.81
N ARG A 23 -10.98 -10.63 4.92
CA ARG A 23 -12.06 -9.92 5.63
C ARG A 23 -12.48 -8.62 4.93
N LEU A 24 -11.64 -8.07 4.06
CA LEU A 24 -11.92 -6.88 3.25
C LEU A 24 -12.34 -7.19 1.81
N GLU A 25 -12.41 -8.46 1.40
CA GLU A 25 -12.76 -8.84 0.01
C GLU A 25 -14.15 -8.31 -0.41
N TYR A 26 -15.08 -8.13 0.53
CA TYR A 26 -16.37 -7.50 0.24
C TYR A 26 -16.26 -6.04 -0.24
N ARG A 27 -15.11 -5.38 0.02
CA ARG A 27 -14.85 -4.00 -0.42
C ARG A 27 -14.22 -3.94 -1.81
N GLY A 28 -13.53 -4.99 -2.25
CA GLY A 28 -12.90 -5.06 -3.56
C GLY A 28 -12.47 -6.48 -3.87
N TYR A 29 -12.74 -6.94 -5.10
CA TYR A 29 -12.49 -8.31 -5.55
C TYR A 29 -11.99 -8.41 -6.98
N ASP A 30 -11.62 -7.30 -7.60
CA ASP A 30 -11.11 -7.27 -8.97
C ASP A 30 -9.61 -7.52 -9.08
N SER A 31 -8.88 -7.21 -8.03
CA SER A 31 -7.48 -7.56 -7.85
C SER A 31 -7.05 -7.43 -6.39
N ALA A 32 -5.99 -8.14 -6.02
CA ALA A 32 -5.39 -8.07 -4.70
C ALA A 32 -3.86 -8.16 -4.81
N GLY A 33 -3.16 -7.61 -3.81
CA GLY A 33 -1.71 -7.74 -3.72
C GLY A 33 -1.18 -7.34 -2.36
N ILE A 34 0.03 -7.79 -2.09
CA ILE A 34 0.81 -7.46 -0.91
C ILE A 34 2.23 -7.04 -1.29
N ALA A 35 2.83 -6.23 -0.45
CA ALA A 35 4.26 -5.94 -0.46
C ALA A 35 4.83 -6.27 0.92
N VAL A 36 5.99 -6.92 0.96
CA VAL A 36 6.67 -7.32 2.19
C VAL A 36 8.14 -6.98 2.07
N TYR A 37 8.73 -6.43 3.12
CA TYR A 37 10.17 -6.26 3.19
C TYR A 37 10.84 -7.58 3.54
N GLU A 38 11.69 -8.06 2.64
CA GLU A 38 12.39 -9.32 2.77
C GLU A 38 13.83 -9.20 2.24
N ASN A 39 14.81 -9.63 3.02
CA ASN A 39 16.21 -9.73 2.58
C ASN A 39 16.80 -8.41 1.99
N GLY A 40 16.46 -7.27 2.57
CA GLY A 40 17.04 -5.97 2.16
C GLY A 40 16.28 -5.26 1.05
N LYS A 41 15.10 -5.73 0.65
CA LYS A 41 14.26 -5.13 -0.41
C LYS A 41 12.78 -5.34 -0.16
N ILE A 42 11.95 -4.58 -0.86
CA ILE A 42 10.50 -4.75 -0.85
C ILE A 42 10.09 -5.63 -2.03
N GLU A 43 9.54 -6.79 -1.73
CA GLU A 43 9.00 -7.72 -2.72
C GLU A 43 7.48 -7.54 -2.84
N ILE A 44 6.97 -7.57 -4.07
CA ILE A 44 5.56 -7.37 -4.38
C ILE A 44 5.01 -8.60 -5.08
N GLU A 45 3.89 -9.14 -4.57
CA GLU A 45 3.07 -10.13 -5.28
C GLU A 45 1.66 -9.59 -5.42
N LYS A 46 1.11 -9.58 -6.64
CA LYS A 46 -0.22 -9.06 -6.93
C LYS A 46 -0.88 -9.76 -8.11
N LYS A 47 -2.19 -9.99 -8.00
CA LYS A 47 -2.97 -10.73 -8.99
C LYS A 47 -4.31 -10.06 -9.28
N ALA A 48 -4.69 -10.09 -10.55
CA ALA A 48 -6.03 -9.80 -10.97
C ALA A 48 -7.01 -10.89 -10.51
N GLY A 49 -8.25 -10.50 -10.24
CA GLY A 49 -9.30 -11.36 -9.75
C GLY A 49 -9.35 -11.45 -8.22
N ARG A 50 -10.00 -12.49 -7.72
CA ARG A 50 -10.23 -12.68 -6.29
C ARG A 50 -8.96 -12.98 -5.52
N LEU A 51 -9.00 -12.76 -4.21
CA LEU A 51 -7.88 -12.99 -3.30
C LEU A 51 -7.25 -14.39 -3.43
N VAL A 52 -8.05 -15.41 -3.73
CA VAL A 52 -7.57 -16.78 -3.96
C VAL A 52 -6.50 -16.88 -5.06
N ASN A 53 -6.48 -15.97 -6.03
CA ASN A 53 -5.45 -15.94 -7.07
C ASN A 53 -4.11 -15.46 -6.51
N LEU A 54 -4.12 -14.48 -5.60
CA LEU A 54 -2.94 -14.03 -4.86
C LEU A 54 -2.44 -15.14 -3.92
N GLU A 55 -3.33 -15.80 -3.20
CA GLU A 55 -2.99 -16.92 -2.30
C GLU A 55 -2.23 -18.03 -3.06
N LYS A 56 -2.74 -18.44 -4.22
CA LYS A 56 -2.07 -19.43 -5.08
C LYS A 56 -0.71 -18.97 -5.59
N ALA A 57 -0.55 -17.68 -5.91
CA ALA A 57 0.74 -17.14 -6.33
C ALA A 57 1.76 -17.21 -5.17
N LEU A 58 1.33 -16.88 -3.94
CA LEU A 58 2.16 -16.95 -2.74
C LEU A 58 2.53 -18.38 -2.32
N GLU A 59 1.76 -19.42 -2.70
CA GLU A 59 2.17 -20.82 -2.55
C GLU A 59 3.45 -21.14 -3.34
N SER A 60 3.60 -20.51 -4.51
CA SER A 60 4.76 -20.69 -5.40
C SER A 60 5.89 -19.72 -5.09
N HIS A 61 5.58 -18.52 -4.64
CA HIS A 61 6.52 -17.44 -4.32
C HIS A 61 6.17 -16.85 -2.96
N PRO A 62 6.46 -17.58 -1.85
CA PRO A 62 6.12 -17.11 -0.52
C PRO A 62 6.97 -15.89 -0.15
N LEU A 63 6.32 -14.82 0.30
CA LEU A 63 6.97 -13.63 0.85
C LEU A 63 7.06 -13.78 2.38
N ARG A 64 8.26 -13.53 2.92
CA ARG A 64 8.52 -13.69 4.36
C ARG A 64 9.20 -12.45 4.93
N GLY A 65 8.53 -11.82 5.85
CA GLY A 65 9.04 -10.63 6.56
C GLY A 65 8.10 -10.23 7.67
N ASN A 66 8.52 -9.31 8.48
CA ASN A 66 7.81 -8.85 9.67
C ASN A 66 7.12 -7.48 9.46
N ILE A 67 7.26 -6.91 8.27
CA ILE A 67 6.62 -5.66 7.87
C ILE A 67 6.07 -5.78 6.45
N GLY A 68 4.87 -5.26 6.22
CA GLY A 68 4.26 -5.29 4.89
C GLY A 68 2.96 -4.50 4.81
N ILE A 69 2.54 -4.26 3.57
CA ILE A 69 1.27 -3.60 3.23
C ILE A 69 0.49 -4.44 2.23
N GLY A 70 -0.83 -4.32 2.24
CA GLY A 70 -1.69 -5.09 1.36
C GLY A 70 -2.94 -4.32 0.93
N HIS A 71 -3.52 -4.77 -0.18
CA HIS A 71 -4.65 -4.10 -0.79
C HIS A 71 -5.59 -5.05 -1.52
N THR A 72 -6.91 -4.80 -1.41
CA THR A 72 -7.93 -5.34 -2.31
C THR A 72 -8.56 -4.20 -3.08
N ARG A 73 -8.63 -4.34 -4.41
CA ARG A 73 -9.03 -3.27 -5.31
C ARG A 73 -10.46 -3.44 -5.81
N TRP A 74 -11.16 -2.31 -5.94
CA TRP A 74 -12.32 -2.10 -6.79
C TRP A 74 -11.94 -1.05 -7.82
N ALA A 75 -11.80 -1.45 -9.08
CA ALA A 75 -11.24 -0.59 -10.12
C ALA A 75 -12.06 0.67 -10.34
N THR A 76 -11.38 1.83 -10.29
CA THR A 76 -11.89 3.14 -10.68
C THR A 76 -11.15 3.66 -11.92
N HIS A 77 -9.82 3.49 -11.96
CA HIS A 77 -8.94 3.88 -13.06
C HIS A 77 -8.12 2.67 -13.53
N GLY A 78 -8.10 2.42 -14.83
CA GLY A 78 -7.45 1.24 -15.43
C GLY A 78 -8.23 -0.06 -15.19
N LYS A 79 -8.29 -0.93 -16.19
CA LYS A 79 -8.98 -2.23 -16.11
C LYS A 79 -8.28 -3.17 -15.11
N PRO A 80 -9.01 -4.14 -14.52
CA PRO A 80 -8.41 -5.18 -13.67
C PRO A 80 -7.29 -5.93 -14.42
N SER A 81 -6.08 -5.87 -13.87
CA SER A 81 -4.91 -6.59 -14.36
C SER A 81 -3.86 -6.66 -13.23
N ASP A 82 -2.90 -7.59 -13.35
CA ASP A 82 -1.81 -7.68 -12.36
C ASP A 82 -1.02 -6.37 -12.28
N VAL A 83 -0.82 -5.70 -13.41
CA VAL A 83 -0.07 -4.43 -13.47
C VAL A 83 -0.81 -3.30 -12.75
N ASN A 84 -2.13 -3.21 -12.91
CA ASN A 84 -2.97 -2.17 -12.31
C ASN A 84 -3.39 -2.48 -10.87
N ALA A 85 -3.07 -3.68 -10.35
CA ALA A 85 -3.29 -4.02 -8.95
C ALA A 85 -2.30 -3.27 -8.04
N HIS A 86 -2.74 -2.95 -6.81
CA HIS A 86 -1.84 -2.50 -5.74
C HIS A 86 -1.16 -3.69 -5.06
N PRO A 87 0.01 -3.47 -4.45
CA PRO A 87 0.75 -2.21 -4.29
C PRO A 87 1.41 -1.71 -5.57
N HIS A 88 1.72 -0.39 -5.61
CA HIS A 88 2.54 0.23 -6.64
C HIS A 88 3.89 0.65 -6.07
N GLY A 89 4.96 0.35 -6.78
CA GLY A 89 6.31 0.81 -6.48
C GLY A 89 6.83 1.78 -7.56
N ASP A 90 7.90 2.49 -7.23
CA ASP A 90 8.78 3.09 -8.22
C ASP A 90 9.46 2.02 -9.09
N GLU A 91 10.40 2.38 -9.94
CA GLU A 91 11.04 1.44 -10.86
C GLU A 91 11.73 0.27 -10.15
N ASN A 92 12.32 0.50 -8.98
CA ASN A 92 13.14 -0.43 -8.21
C ASN A 92 12.46 -0.93 -6.93
N ASN A 93 11.24 -0.48 -6.64
CA ASN A 93 10.50 -0.71 -5.41
C ASN A 93 11.21 -0.18 -4.15
N HIS A 94 11.97 0.91 -4.25
CA HIS A 94 12.49 1.62 -3.08
C HIS A 94 11.34 2.20 -2.26
N PHE A 95 10.39 2.89 -2.92
CA PHE A 95 9.13 3.33 -2.33
C PHE A 95 7.98 2.48 -2.86
N VAL A 96 7.23 1.90 -1.95
CA VAL A 96 6.04 1.10 -2.29
C VAL A 96 4.83 1.62 -1.53
N ILE A 97 3.71 1.77 -2.25
CA ILE A 97 2.47 2.34 -1.69
C ILE A 97 1.24 1.49 -1.96
N VAL A 98 0.25 1.63 -1.08
CA VAL A 98 -1.15 1.31 -1.34
C VAL A 98 -2.01 2.56 -1.16
N HIS A 99 -3.06 2.68 -1.95
CA HIS A 99 -3.88 3.87 -2.03
C HIS A 99 -5.37 3.53 -2.16
N ASN A 100 -6.19 4.21 -1.38
CA ASN A 100 -7.64 4.32 -1.57
C ASN A 100 -7.98 5.79 -1.84
N GLY A 101 -8.69 6.06 -2.91
CA GLY A 101 -9.11 7.42 -3.27
C GLY A 101 -8.81 7.78 -4.71
N ILE A 102 -8.57 9.07 -4.95
CA ILE A 102 -8.24 9.60 -6.27
C ILE A 102 -7.19 10.70 -6.09
N ILE A 103 -6.10 10.60 -6.84
CA ILE A 103 -5.10 11.68 -6.98
C ILE A 103 -5.52 12.52 -8.19
N GLU A 104 -6.16 13.65 -7.93
CA GLU A 104 -6.81 14.46 -8.98
C GLU A 104 -5.83 15.08 -9.98
N ASN A 105 -4.65 15.49 -9.50
CA ASN A 105 -3.60 16.08 -10.31
C ASN A 105 -2.60 15.06 -10.90
N TYR A 106 -2.91 13.75 -10.88
CA TYR A 106 -1.99 12.69 -11.28
C TYR A 106 -1.47 12.82 -12.71
N MET A 107 -2.27 13.34 -13.66
CA MET A 107 -1.86 13.47 -15.06
C MET A 107 -0.74 14.47 -15.25
N ASP A 108 -0.79 15.60 -14.56
CA ASP A 108 0.25 16.62 -14.62
C ASP A 108 1.53 16.13 -13.93
N LEU A 109 1.39 15.50 -12.76
CA LEU A 109 2.52 14.89 -12.04
C LEU A 109 3.20 13.81 -12.89
N LYS A 110 2.42 12.91 -13.48
CA LYS A 110 2.93 11.85 -14.38
C LYS A 110 3.67 12.41 -15.56
N LYS A 111 3.15 13.46 -16.20
CA LYS A 111 3.79 14.14 -17.33
C LYS A 111 5.15 14.74 -16.95
N ASP A 112 5.26 15.32 -15.76
CA ASP A 112 6.51 15.92 -15.31
C ASP A 112 7.53 14.85 -14.89
N LEU A 113 7.10 13.77 -14.23
CA LEU A 113 7.95 12.64 -13.88
C LEU A 113 8.47 11.90 -15.13
N LEU A 114 7.63 11.72 -16.16
CA LEU A 114 8.07 11.17 -17.46
C LEU A 114 9.18 12.01 -18.13
N LYS A 115 9.12 13.35 -18.04
CA LYS A 115 10.19 14.24 -18.55
C LYS A 115 11.51 14.07 -17.77
N LYS A 116 11.43 13.63 -16.50
CA LYS A 116 12.59 13.36 -15.64
C LYS A 116 13.15 11.95 -15.82
N GLY A 117 12.49 11.12 -16.62
CA GLY A 117 12.96 9.78 -16.98
C GLY A 117 12.26 8.63 -16.27
N HIS A 118 11.30 8.89 -15.37
CA HIS A 118 10.54 7.83 -14.70
C HIS A 118 9.72 7.00 -15.70
N VAL A 119 9.66 5.69 -15.50
CA VAL A 119 8.97 4.74 -16.36
C VAL A 119 7.76 4.14 -15.64
N PHE A 120 6.58 4.50 -16.09
CA PHE A 120 5.31 4.02 -15.53
C PHE A 120 4.89 2.69 -16.14
N LYS A 121 4.45 1.76 -15.31
CA LYS A 121 3.98 0.43 -15.70
C LYS A 121 2.46 0.34 -15.76
N SER A 122 1.76 1.09 -14.89
CA SER A 122 0.30 1.00 -14.74
C SER A 122 -0.45 2.18 -15.37
N GLU A 123 -1.76 2.00 -15.49
CA GLU A 123 -2.71 3.03 -15.94
C GLU A 123 -3.39 3.75 -14.76
N THR A 124 -2.95 3.45 -13.51
CA THR A 124 -3.59 4.00 -12.30
C THR A 124 -3.06 5.40 -11.99
N ASP A 125 -3.87 6.17 -11.26
CA ASP A 125 -3.47 7.44 -10.67
C ASP A 125 -2.52 7.24 -9.48
N SER A 126 -2.51 6.05 -8.89
CA SER A 126 -1.79 5.74 -7.66
C SER A 126 -0.29 5.62 -7.85
N GLU A 127 0.17 5.03 -8.97
CA GLU A 127 1.59 4.79 -9.23
C GLU A 127 2.43 6.08 -9.21
N VAL A 128 1.81 7.22 -9.57
CA VAL A 128 2.49 8.52 -9.55
C VAL A 128 3.02 8.89 -8.16
N VAL A 129 2.39 8.39 -7.09
CA VAL A 129 2.79 8.70 -5.72
C VAL A 129 4.11 8.01 -5.35
N ALA A 130 4.33 6.77 -5.80
CA ALA A 130 5.59 6.05 -5.57
C ALA A 130 6.76 6.74 -6.30
N HIS A 131 6.58 7.05 -7.58
CA HIS A 131 7.59 7.78 -8.37
C HIS A 131 7.84 9.21 -7.85
N LEU A 132 6.81 9.88 -7.35
CA LEU A 132 6.97 11.20 -6.74
C LEU A 132 7.75 11.11 -5.41
N ALA A 133 7.57 10.03 -4.64
CA ALA A 133 8.36 9.80 -3.43
C ALA A 133 9.84 9.58 -3.77
N GLU A 134 10.16 8.77 -4.77
CA GLU A 134 11.51 8.57 -5.29
C GLU A 134 12.15 9.90 -5.75
N GLU A 135 11.43 10.71 -6.52
CA GLU A 135 11.92 12.01 -7.02
C GLU A 135 12.20 13.05 -5.92
N LEU A 136 11.40 13.01 -4.83
CA LEU A 136 11.49 13.96 -3.72
C LEU A 136 12.31 13.46 -2.54
N ASP A 137 12.87 12.25 -2.67
CA ASP A 137 13.66 11.64 -1.59
C ASP A 137 14.88 12.49 -1.23
N ASP A 138 15.06 12.72 0.06
CA ASP A 138 16.19 13.44 0.64
C ASP A 138 16.93 12.62 1.71
N GLY A 139 16.66 11.32 1.77
CA GLY A 139 17.22 10.39 2.75
C GLY A 139 16.51 10.39 4.11
N ASP A 140 15.42 11.16 4.26
CA ASP A 140 14.54 11.12 5.42
C ASP A 140 13.12 10.72 4.96
N PHE A 141 12.70 9.50 5.29
CA PHE A 141 11.43 8.94 4.82
C PHE A 141 10.22 9.79 5.22
N PHE A 142 10.21 10.32 6.46
CA PHE A 142 9.11 11.16 6.92
C PHE A 142 9.08 12.51 6.20
N SER A 143 10.24 13.13 5.99
CA SER A 143 10.39 14.37 5.20
C SER A 143 9.91 14.17 3.78
N THR A 144 10.33 13.07 3.14
CA THR A 144 9.94 12.71 1.77
C THR A 144 8.43 12.56 1.64
N VAL A 145 7.78 11.80 2.51
CA VAL A 145 6.31 11.66 2.50
C VAL A 145 5.62 13.02 2.68
N ARG A 146 6.10 13.88 3.59
CA ARG A 146 5.54 15.24 3.75
C ARG A 146 5.65 16.10 2.48
N LYS A 147 6.75 15.98 1.73
CA LYS A 147 6.92 16.69 0.45
C LYS A 147 5.92 16.16 -0.59
N VAL A 148 5.74 14.83 -0.67
CA VAL A 148 4.72 14.21 -1.53
C VAL A 148 3.33 14.77 -1.21
N LEU A 149 2.94 14.80 0.07
CA LEU A 149 1.63 15.30 0.51
C LEU A 149 1.41 16.80 0.24
N ALA A 150 2.48 17.58 0.13
CA ALA A 150 2.40 19.00 -0.22
C ALA A 150 2.13 19.22 -1.73
N VAL A 151 2.33 18.20 -2.56
CA VAL A 151 2.23 18.29 -4.04
C VAL A 151 0.99 17.62 -4.59
N ILE A 152 0.52 16.52 -3.96
CA ILE A 152 -0.66 15.79 -4.44
C ILE A 152 -1.96 16.48 -4.03
N ASP A 153 -2.93 16.50 -4.97
CA ASP A 153 -4.29 16.94 -4.73
C ASP A 153 -5.27 15.77 -4.83
N GLY A 154 -6.36 15.85 -4.08
CA GLY A 154 -7.42 14.84 -4.10
C GLY A 154 -7.86 14.36 -2.72
N SER A 155 -8.59 13.25 -2.68
CA SER A 155 -8.99 12.57 -1.46
C SER A 155 -8.34 11.19 -1.41
N TYR A 156 -7.68 10.86 -0.29
CA TYR A 156 -6.87 9.64 -0.23
C TYR A 156 -6.72 9.06 1.18
N SER A 157 -6.49 7.76 1.22
CA SER A 157 -5.73 7.08 2.26
C SER A 157 -4.52 6.43 1.61
N LEU A 158 -3.34 6.78 2.05
CA LEU A 158 -2.06 6.29 1.54
C LEU A 158 -1.28 5.61 2.66
N VAL A 159 -0.64 4.50 2.31
CA VAL A 159 0.30 3.80 3.19
C VAL A 159 1.57 3.58 2.39
N PHE A 160 2.71 3.95 2.98
CA PHE A 160 4.03 3.92 2.37
C PHE A 160 4.95 2.96 3.10
N MET A 161 5.77 2.24 2.34
CA MET A 161 6.97 1.55 2.78
C MET A 161 8.18 2.10 2.02
N HIS A 162 9.34 2.08 2.67
CA HIS A 162 10.62 2.44 2.08
C HIS A 162 11.66 1.39 2.47
N ASP A 163 12.47 0.93 1.51
CA ASP A 163 13.42 -0.17 1.74
C ASP A 163 14.59 0.23 2.64
N ALA A 164 14.94 1.53 2.71
CA ALA A 164 15.96 2.03 3.63
C ALA A 164 15.44 2.18 5.08
N ASP A 165 14.13 2.11 5.31
CA ASP A 165 13.48 2.20 6.63
C ASP A 165 12.67 0.93 6.93
N PRO A 166 13.32 -0.23 7.11
CA PRO A 166 12.68 -1.55 7.11
C PRO A 166 11.74 -1.83 8.29
N ASP A 167 11.72 -0.96 9.30
CA ASP A 167 10.90 -1.09 10.51
C ASP A 167 9.77 -0.03 10.57
N THR A 168 9.58 0.72 9.48
CA THR A 168 8.67 1.87 9.48
C THR A 168 7.63 1.78 8.37
N ILE A 169 6.36 1.98 8.73
CA ILE A 169 5.27 2.26 7.80
C ILE A 169 4.76 3.67 8.09
N ILE A 170 4.68 4.51 7.06
CA ILE A 170 4.05 5.82 7.17
C ILE A 170 2.67 5.74 6.53
N CYS A 171 1.65 6.21 7.26
CA CYS A 171 0.30 6.29 6.73
C CYS A 171 -0.29 7.69 6.88
N THR A 172 -1.15 8.05 5.94
CA THR A 172 -1.85 9.33 5.92
C THR A 172 -3.23 9.20 5.34
N LYS A 173 -4.12 10.11 5.72
CA LYS A 173 -5.48 10.16 5.17
C LYS A 173 -5.95 11.59 4.95
N LYS A 174 -6.75 11.78 3.90
CA LYS A 174 -7.55 12.96 3.62
C LYS A 174 -8.89 12.48 3.06
N ASP A 175 -9.96 12.62 3.87
CA ASP A 175 -11.35 12.26 3.56
C ASP A 175 -11.68 10.75 3.45
N ASN A 176 -10.71 9.86 3.43
CA ASN A 176 -10.91 8.40 3.39
C ASN A 176 -10.58 7.76 4.75
N PRO A 177 -11.27 6.68 5.15
CA PRO A 177 -11.04 6.04 6.44
C PRO A 177 -9.69 5.31 6.49
N LEU A 178 -8.97 5.49 7.61
CA LEU A 178 -7.81 4.71 7.96
C LEU A 178 -7.72 4.63 9.49
N ILE A 179 -7.42 3.44 10.01
CA ILE A 179 -7.41 3.10 11.41
C ILE A 179 -6.03 2.54 11.75
N ILE A 180 -5.50 2.91 12.91
CA ILE A 180 -4.30 2.31 13.48
C ILE A 180 -4.74 1.43 14.65
N GLY A 181 -4.36 0.17 14.62
CA GLY A 181 -4.50 -0.78 15.70
C GLY A 181 -3.15 -0.97 16.42
N LEU A 182 -3.18 -0.89 17.74
CA LEU A 182 -1.99 -1.12 18.57
C LEU A 182 -2.12 -2.48 19.24
N GLY A 183 -1.18 -3.38 18.97
CA GLY A 183 -1.03 -4.67 19.60
C GLY A 183 0.13 -4.71 20.60
N GLU A 184 0.42 -5.88 21.12
CA GLU A 184 1.58 -6.12 21.97
C GLU A 184 2.76 -6.51 21.05
N ASP A 185 3.77 -5.64 20.97
CA ASP A 185 4.93 -5.77 20.06
C ASP A 185 4.58 -5.81 18.56
N GLU A 186 3.40 -5.33 18.18
CA GLU A 186 2.95 -5.25 16.79
C GLU A 186 1.95 -4.12 16.60
N ASN A 187 1.92 -3.54 15.39
CA ASN A 187 0.98 -2.50 15.02
C ASN A 187 0.35 -2.80 13.66
N PHE A 188 -0.85 -2.27 13.47
CA PHE A 188 -1.69 -2.55 12.32
C PHE A 188 -2.24 -1.27 11.72
N ILE A 189 -2.42 -1.27 10.42
CA ILE A 189 -3.15 -0.24 9.67
C ILE A 189 -4.26 -0.94 8.92
N ALA A 190 -5.47 -0.38 8.93
CA ALA A 190 -6.59 -0.90 8.17
C ALA A 190 -7.52 0.22 7.69
N SER A 191 -8.14 0.02 6.54
CA SER A 191 -9.20 0.91 6.05
C SER A 191 -10.57 0.62 6.66
N ASP A 192 -10.71 -0.50 7.41
CA ASP A 192 -11.95 -0.87 8.10
C ASP A 192 -11.67 -1.79 9.31
N ILE A 193 -12.50 -1.64 10.36
CA ILE A 193 -12.38 -2.37 11.63
C ILE A 193 -12.39 -3.91 11.48
N PRO A 194 -13.26 -4.53 10.66
CA PRO A 194 -13.32 -5.99 10.52
C PRO A 194 -11.98 -6.64 10.15
N ALA A 195 -11.11 -5.88 9.48
CA ALA A 195 -9.81 -6.40 9.07
C ALA A 195 -8.86 -6.69 10.24
N VAL A 196 -9.01 -5.99 11.36
CA VAL A 196 -8.13 -6.06 12.53
C VAL A 196 -8.83 -6.50 13.82
N SER A 197 -10.15 -6.69 13.80
CA SER A 197 -10.97 -6.98 15.00
C SER A 197 -10.74 -8.38 15.61
N TYR A 198 -10.03 -9.27 14.95
CA TYR A 198 -9.69 -10.61 15.45
C TYR A 198 -8.35 -10.67 16.20
N THR A 199 -7.57 -9.64 16.07
CA THR A 199 -6.36 -9.44 16.86
C THR A 199 -6.79 -8.82 18.20
N HIS A 200 -6.11 -9.12 19.33
CA HIS A 200 -6.42 -8.59 20.66
C HIS A 200 -6.06 -7.09 20.76
N LEU A 201 -6.64 -6.28 19.87
CA LEU A 201 -6.28 -4.88 19.68
C LEU A 201 -7.03 -3.92 20.59
N ARG A 202 -6.30 -2.92 21.07
CA ARG A 202 -6.88 -1.65 21.52
C ARG A 202 -6.91 -0.70 20.31
N ALA A 203 -8.08 -0.52 19.70
CA ALA A 203 -8.24 0.46 18.63
C ALA A 203 -8.14 1.89 19.20
N HIS A 204 -7.24 2.69 18.66
CA HIS A 204 -7.24 4.13 18.85
C HIS A 204 -7.75 4.80 17.56
N GLU A 205 -8.90 5.46 17.63
CA GLU A 205 -9.33 6.36 16.57
C GLU A 205 -8.44 7.62 16.62
N THR A 206 -7.67 7.85 15.58
CA THR A 206 -6.97 9.13 15.40
C THR A 206 -7.99 10.17 14.96
N LYS A 207 -8.35 11.09 15.87
CA LYS A 207 -9.01 12.34 15.47
C LYS A 207 -8.00 13.19 14.70
N ALA A 208 -8.38 13.54 13.46
CA ALA A 208 -7.66 14.54 12.67
C ALA A 208 -7.68 15.90 13.34
#